data_4215ccd1b2d5171425723d952adf5378
#
_entry.id   4215ccd1b2d5171425723d952adf5378
#
_cell.length_a   1.000
_cell.length_b   1.000
_cell.length_c   1.000
_cell.angle_alpha   90.00
_cell.angle_beta   90.00
_cell.angle_gamma   90.00
#
_symmetry.space_group_name_H-M   'P 1'
#
loop_
_entity.id
_entity.type
_entity.pdbx_description
1 polymer ?
#
loop_
_entity_poly.entity_id
_entity_poly.type
_entity_poly.pdbx_seq_one_letter_code
_entity_poly.pdbx_strand_id
1 'polypeptide(L)'
;MSVEAVQRRTFLGSAWGAMGLVTMAAGPTVLTAAEAAVGKMVPADLRAAREKLLADMEANRGIGVPRPDGEFLHLMVHLTAARNALEVGTYRGYSGIWLGLALEQTGGRLTTIDIDPERVKESKGNFEKAGLADRITGLEGDAHKVAKTVDGPLDLVFLDAEKGNELDYFSTIFPKLRPGGVILLHNAILSKKVMQPYLDMVSKHPEILHVVLSLTMRDGFSVAFRKRANVT
;
A
#
# COMPACT_ATOMS: atom_id res chain seq x y z
N MET A 1 -0.74 -55.30 -3.82
CA MET A 1 0.75 -55.12 -3.75
C MET A 1 0.96 -53.80 -3.06
N SER A 2 1.06 -53.91 -1.90
CA SER A 2 1.73 -53.72 -0.61
C SER A 2 2.34 -52.30 -0.51
N VAL A 3 1.76 -51.55 0.43
CA VAL A 3 2.22 -50.27 0.97
C VAL A 3 3.25 -50.63 2.07
N GLU A 4 4.46 -50.19 1.91
CA GLU A 4 5.53 -50.36 2.92
C GLU A 4 5.55 -49.21 3.92
N ALA A 5 5.60 -49.64 5.19
CA ALA A 5 5.56 -48.84 6.38
C ALA A 5 6.92 -48.11 6.62
N VAL A 6 6.85 -46.81 6.97
CA VAL A 6 7.98 -46.09 7.54
C VAL A 6 8.03 -46.22 9.04
N GLN A 7 9.10 -46.86 9.52
CA GLN A 7 9.36 -47.13 10.96
C GLN A 7 9.66 -45.84 11.74
N ARG A 8 8.98 -45.68 12.85
CA ARG A 8 9.28 -44.72 13.92
C ARG A 8 10.49 -45.27 14.72
N ARG A 9 11.57 -44.51 14.81
CA ARG A 9 12.63 -44.75 15.81
C ARG A 9 12.40 -43.88 17.04
N THR A 10 12.00 -44.54 18.12
CA THR A 10 12.06 -44.02 19.49
C THR A 10 13.52 -44.01 19.98
N PHE A 11 13.95 -42.87 20.50
CA PHE A 11 15.19 -42.77 21.26
C PHE A 11 14.83 -42.52 22.74
N LEU A 12 14.98 -43.54 23.56
CA LEU A 12 15.03 -43.44 25.03
C LEU A 12 16.50 -43.40 25.42
N GLY A 13 16.90 -42.44 26.21
CA GLY A 13 18.24 -42.36 26.80
C GLY A 13 18.24 -41.36 27.94
N SER A 14 18.18 -41.90 29.14
CA SER A 14 18.26 -41.24 30.42
C SER A 14 19.67 -40.71 30.74
N ALA A 15 19.76 -39.47 31.25
CA ALA A 15 20.85 -39.09 32.16
C ALA A 15 20.39 -37.90 33.03
N TRP A 16 20.17 -38.16 34.28
CA TRP A 16 19.97 -37.18 35.35
C TRP A 16 21.32 -36.63 35.76
N GLY A 17 21.53 -35.33 35.56
CA GLY A 17 22.64 -34.57 36.11
C GLY A 17 22.09 -33.35 36.83
N ALA A 18 22.24 -33.32 38.14
CA ALA A 18 21.87 -32.20 39.01
C ALA A 18 22.72 -30.96 38.62
N MET A 19 22.05 -29.87 38.28
CA MET A 19 22.69 -28.57 38.13
C MET A 19 21.86 -27.48 38.78
N GLY A 20 22.55 -26.69 39.60
CA GLY A 20 22.05 -25.77 40.59
C GLY A 20 21.11 -24.71 40.09
N LEU A 21 20.23 -24.33 40.99
CA LEU A 21 19.38 -23.14 40.86
C LEU A 21 20.25 -21.88 40.77
N VAL A 22 20.41 -21.34 39.57
CA VAL A 22 20.84 -19.96 39.37
C VAL A 22 19.58 -19.10 39.34
N THR A 23 19.28 -18.45 40.45
CA THR A 23 18.30 -17.38 40.51
C THR A 23 18.84 -16.20 39.70
N MET A 24 18.44 -16.11 38.42
CA MET A 24 18.64 -14.86 37.68
C MET A 24 17.62 -13.83 38.18
N ALA A 25 18.13 -12.78 38.82
CA ALA A 25 17.34 -11.59 39.09
C ALA A 25 16.79 -11.07 37.76
N ALA A 26 15.46 -10.94 37.68
CA ALA A 26 14.80 -10.29 36.57
C ALA A 26 15.23 -8.83 36.52
N GLY A 27 16.17 -8.53 35.63
CA GLY A 27 16.46 -7.15 35.23
C GLY A 27 15.22 -6.53 34.54
N PRO A 28 15.12 -5.19 34.43
CA PRO A 28 13.99 -4.58 33.76
C PRO A 28 13.89 -5.12 32.35
N THR A 29 12.74 -5.73 32.03
CA THR A 29 12.42 -6.26 30.70
C THR A 29 12.47 -5.08 29.73
N VAL A 30 13.52 -4.98 28.95
CA VAL A 30 13.56 -4.05 27.82
C VAL A 30 12.53 -4.56 26.84
N LEU A 31 11.33 -3.96 26.85
CA LEU A 31 10.33 -4.15 25.82
C LEU A 31 11.01 -3.94 24.46
N THR A 32 11.11 -4.99 23.67
CA THR A 32 11.73 -4.90 22.35
C THR A 32 10.89 -3.96 21.48
N ALA A 33 11.54 -3.26 20.56
CA ALA A 33 10.85 -2.36 19.61
C ALA A 33 9.71 -3.07 18.84
N ALA A 34 9.70 -4.40 18.81
CA ALA A 34 8.65 -5.23 18.24
C ALA A 34 7.35 -5.24 19.09
N GLU A 35 7.45 -5.19 20.42
CA GLU A 35 6.27 -5.12 21.32
C GLU A 35 5.65 -3.72 21.35
N ALA A 36 6.44 -2.67 21.09
CA ALA A 36 5.94 -1.31 20.93
C ALA A 36 5.21 -1.11 19.57
N ALA A 37 5.39 -2.03 18.62
CA ALA A 37 4.78 -2.00 17.31
C ALA A 37 3.44 -2.78 17.20
N VAL A 38 2.93 -3.34 18.31
CA VAL A 38 1.54 -3.81 18.37
C VAL A 38 0.67 -2.56 18.34
N GLY A 39 0.26 -2.17 17.13
CA GLY A 39 -0.53 -0.98 16.87
C GLY A 39 -1.72 -0.92 17.80
N LYS A 40 -2.01 0.27 18.34
CA LYS A 40 -3.22 0.53 19.13
C LYS A 40 -4.39 -0.13 18.40
N MET A 41 -5.05 -1.10 19.02
CA MET A 41 -6.22 -1.74 18.42
C MET A 41 -7.26 -0.67 18.10
N VAL A 42 -7.64 -0.59 16.83
CA VAL A 42 -8.70 0.32 16.40
C VAL A 42 -9.98 -0.06 17.14
N PRO A 43 -10.68 0.88 17.79
CA PRO A 43 -11.94 0.62 18.49
C PRO A 43 -12.96 -0.09 17.59
N ALA A 44 -13.76 -0.99 18.17
CA ALA A 44 -14.69 -1.84 17.41
C ALA A 44 -15.76 -1.02 16.68
N ASP A 45 -16.24 0.04 17.31
CA ASP A 45 -17.18 1.01 16.75
C ASP A 45 -16.61 1.75 15.53
N LEU A 46 -15.34 2.17 15.59
CA LEU A 46 -14.66 2.80 14.46
C LEU A 46 -14.44 1.81 13.31
N ARG A 47 -14.11 0.54 13.62
CA ARG A 47 -14.01 -0.50 12.57
C ARG A 47 -15.35 -0.71 11.86
N ALA A 48 -16.44 -0.83 12.62
CA ALA A 48 -17.78 -0.99 12.06
C ALA A 48 -18.19 0.24 11.22
N ALA A 49 -17.86 1.45 11.67
CA ALA A 49 -18.12 2.68 10.94
C ALA A 49 -17.33 2.74 9.61
N ARG A 50 -16.07 2.31 9.60
CA ARG A 50 -15.23 2.22 8.40
C ARG A 50 -15.79 1.22 7.38
N GLU A 51 -16.17 0.02 7.83
CA GLU A 51 -16.80 -0.99 6.95
C GLU A 51 -18.10 -0.49 6.35
N LYS A 52 -18.96 0.15 7.17
CA LYS A 52 -20.19 0.74 6.67
C LYS A 52 -19.90 1.84 5.62
N LEU A 53 -18.96 2.72 5.89
CA LEU A 53 -18.58 3.78 4.95
C LEU A 53 -18.09 3.20 3.62
N LEU A 54 -17.20 2.21 3.66
CA LEU A 54 -16.71 1.55 2.45
C LEU A 54 -17.85 0.88 1.67
N ALA A 55 -18.76 0.17 2.34
CA ALA A 55 -19.91 -0.46 1.70
C ALA A 55 -20.87 0.58 1.07
N ASP A 56 -21.13 1.69 1.75
CA ASP A 56 -21.96 2.79 1.22
C ASP A 56 -21.29 3.44 -0.03
N MET A 57 -19.97 3.59 -0.02
CA MET A 57 -19.20 4.10 -1.16
C MET A 57 -19.19 3.11 -2.33
N GLU A 58 -19.12 1.81 -2.06
CA GLU A 58 -19.17 0.76 -3.09
C GLU A 58 -20.54 0.70 -3.78
N ALA A 59 -21.62 0.78 -3.00
CA ALA A 59 -22.99 0.82 -3.54
C ALA A 59 -23.20 2.00 -4.50
N ASN A 60 -22.45 3.11 -4.29
CA ASN A 60 -22.51 4.33 -5.08
C ASN A 60 -21.17 4.67 -5.74
N ARG A 61 -20.44 3.64 -6.17
CA ARG A 61 -19.03 3.74 -6.58
C ARG A 61 -18.76 4.73 -7.72
N GLY A 62 -19.65 4.83 -8.71
CA GLY A 62 -19.40 5.62 -9.92
C GLY A 62 -18.16 5.13 -10.66
N ILE A 63 -17.18 6.01 -10.88
CA ILE A 63 -15.92 5.71 -11.56
C ILE A 63 -14.80 5.26 -10.59
N GLY A 64 -15.07 5.15 -9.28
CA GLY A 64 -14.07 4.72 -8.30
C GLY A 64 -13.64 3.26 -8.47
N VAL A 65 -12.50 2.91 -7.89
CA VAL A 65 -11.98 1.53 -7.94
C VAL A 65 -12.90 0.54 -7.21
N PRO A 66 -13.00 -0.73 -7.64
CA PRO A 66 -13.74 -1.76 -6.93
C PRO A 66 -13.01 -2.21 -5.66
N ARG A 67 -13.71 -2.91 -4.75
CA ARG A 67 -13.13 -3.43 -3.49
C ARG A 67 -11.84 -4.24 -3.69
N PRO A 68 -11.73 -5.20 -4.62
CA PRO A 68 -10.49 -5.96 -4.80
C PRO A 68 -9.28 -5.07 -5.13
N ASP A 69 -9.50 -3.97 -5.83
CA ASP A 69 -8.44 -3.02 -6.17
C ASP A 69 -8.02 -2.21 -4.93
N GLY A 70 -8.99 -1.82 -4.07
CA GLY A 70 -8.71 -1.20 -2.78
C GLY A 70 -7.93 -2.13 -1.85
N GLU A 71 -8.33 -3.40 -1.75
CA GLU A 71 -7.62 -4.44 -0.98
C GLU A 71 -6.19 -4.66 -1.50
N PHE A 72 -5.98 -4.62 -2.82
CA PHE A 72 -4.66 -4.69 -3.41
C PHE A 72 -3.80 -3.48 -3.05
N LEU A 73 -4.34 -2.25 -3.11
CA LEU A 73 -3.64 -1.04 -2.68
C LEU A 73 -3.22 -1.13 -1.22
N HIS A 74 -4.12 -1.60 -0.34
CA HIS A 74 -3.84 -1.84 1.08
C HIS A 74 -2.68 -2.83 1.26
N LEU A 75 -2.73 -3.98 0.55
CA LEU A 75 -1.65 -4.97 0.58
C LEU A 75 -0.32 -4.38 0.13
N MET A 76 -0.31 -3.56 -0.93
CA MET A 76 0.92 -2.97 -1.47
C MET A 76 1.59 -2.01 -0.49
N VAL A 77 0.84 -1.27 0.32
CA VAL A 77 1.40 -0.45 1.42
C VAL A 77 2.16 -1.32 2.41
N HIS A 78 1.60 -2.49 2.80
CA HIS A 78 2.29 -3.41 3.72
C HIS A 78 3.52 -4.04 3.10
N LEU A 79 3.44 -4.55 1.87
CA LEU A 79 4.56 -5.21 1.18
C LEU A 79 5.76 -4.27 0.97
N THR A 80 5.49 -2.99 0.76
CA THR A 80 6.55 -1.98 0.59
C THR A 80 6.95 -1.30 1.90
N ALA A 81 6.24 -1.60 3.00
CA ALA A 81 6.34 -0.89 4.27
C ALA A 81 6.25 0.64 4.07
N ALA A 82 5.33 1.08 3.20
CA ALA A 82 5.22 2.47 2.80
C ALA A 82 4.85 3.37 3.98
N ARG A 83 5.50 4.52 4.06
CA ARG A 83 5.25 5.58 5.05
C ARG A 83 4.96 6.94 4.41
N ASN A 84 5.39 7.14 3.17
CA ASN A 84 5.11 8.35 2.39
C ASN A 84 4.52 7.95 1.04
N ALA A 85 3.20 8.10 0.90
CA ALA A 85 2.47 7.73 -0.30
C ALA A 85 1.88 8.95 -1.01
N LEU A 86 1.80 8.86 -2.33
CA LEU A 86 1.15 9.84 -3.19
C LEU A 86 0.05 9.16 -4.01
N GLU A 87 -1.12 9.78 -4.09
CA GLU A 87 -2.19 9.41 -5.00
C GLU A 87 -2.48 10.56 -5.96
N VAL A 88 -2.69 10.26 -7.24
CA VAL A 88 -3.14 11.19 -8.27
C VAL A 88 -4.47 10.70 -8.81
N GLY A 89 -5.53 11.47 -8.57
CA GLY A 89 -6.91 11.10 -8.81
C GLY A 89 -7.61 10.64 -7.52
N THR A 90 -8.08 11.60 -6.72
CA THR A 90 -8.74 11.32 -5.43
C THR A 90 -10.18 10.86 -5.59
N TYR A 91 -10.92 11.46 -6.54
CA TYR A 91 -12.37 11.29 -6.69
C TYR A 91 -13.07 11.47 -5.34
N ARG A 92 -13.82 10.46 -4.86
CA ARG A 92 -14.53 10.49 -3.57
C ARG A 92 -13.68 9.97 -2.40
N GLY A 93 -12.41 9.60 -2.65
CA GLY A 93 -11.45 9.16 -1.63
C GLY A 93 -11.52 7.68 -1.26
N TYR A 94 -12.19 6.82 -2.04
CA TYR A 94 -12.32 5.40 -1.71
C TYR A 94 -10.97 4.68 -1.68
N SER A 95 -10.15 4.81 -2.73
CA SER A 95 -8.77 4.31 -2.78
C SER A 95 -7.89 4.92 -1.69
N GLY A 96 -8.05 6.25 -1.47
CA GLY A 96 -7.36 6.97 -0.40
C GLY A 96 -7.66 6.40 1.00
N ILE A 97 -8.91 5.94 1.26
CA ILE A 97 -9.27 5.27 2.53
C ILE A 97 -8.51 3.93 2.64
N TRP A 98 -8.49 3.10 1.60
CA TRP A 98 -7.76 1.82 1.61
C TRP A 98 -6.26 2.01 1.85
N LEU A 99 -5.65 2.99 1.18
CA LEU A 99 -4.26 3.38 1.41
C LEU A 99 -4.05 3.89 2.83
N GLY A 100 -4.94 4.78 3.30
CA GLY A 100 -4.87 5.38 4.64
C GLY A 100 -4.98 4.38 5.78
N LEU A 101 -5.87 3.37 5.65
CA LEU A 101 -6.01 2.28 6.62
C LEU A 101 -4.73 1.46 6.77
N ALA A 102 -4.03 1.20 5.68
CA ALA A 102 -2.74 0.51 5.71
C ALA A 102 -1.63 1.41 6.25
N LEU A 103 -1.60 2.69 5.83
CA LEU A 103 -0.64 3.68 6.31
C LEU A 103 -0.81 3.98 7.81
N GLU A 104 -2.01 3.82 8.37
CA GLU A 104 -2.23 3.88 9.82
C GLU A 104 -1.40 2.82 10.54
N GLN A 105 -1.29 1.62 9.98
CA GLN A 105 -0.53 0.50 10.56
C GLN A 105 0.97 0.63 10.35
N THR A 106 1.42 1.20 9.23
CA THR A 106 2.86 1.45 8.98
C THR A 106 3.38 2.75 9.61
N GLY A 107 2.49 3.57 10.19
CA GLY A 107 2.83 4.89 10.74
C GLY A 107 3.08 5.95 9.65
N GLY A 108 2.55 5.72 8.43
CA GLY A 108 2.73 6.58 7.27
C GLY A 108 1.65 7.63 7.07
N ARG A 109 1.76 8.37 5.95
CA ARG A 109 0.84 9.40 5.48
C ARG A 109 0.62 9.31 3.97
N LEU A 110 -0.56 9.77 3.54
CA LEU A 110 -0.95 9.91 2.14
C LEU A 110 -1.10 11.38 1.78
N THR A 111 -0.52 11.78 0.65
CA THR A 111 -0.94 12.98 -0.08
C THR A 111 -1.76 12.54 -1.27
N THR A 112 -2.95 13.10 -1.47
CA THR A 112 -3.80 12.80 -2.62
C THR A 112 -4.18 14.08 -3.34
N ILE A 113 -4.21 14.04 -4.68
CA ILE A 113 -4.39 15.23 -5.53
C ILE A 113 -5.61 15.01 -6.42
N ASP A 114 -6.49 16.00 -6.48
CA ASP A 114 -7.58 16.07 -7.47
C ASP A 114 -7.73 17.49 -8.01
N ILE A 115 -8.11 17.61 -9.27
CA ILE A 115 -8.32 18.89 -9.92
C ILE A 115 -9.68 19.51 -9.57
N ASP A 116 -10.65 18.68 -9.18
CA ASP A 116 -12.02 19.08 -8.90
C ASP A 116 -12.17 19.47 -7.41
N PRO A 117 -12.45 20.74 -7.07
CA PRO A 117 -12.60 21.20 -5.69
C PRO A 117 -13.72 20.50 -4.94
N GLU A 118 -14.83 20.13 -5.62
CA GLU A 118 -15.93 19.41 -4.96
C GLU A 118 -15.50 17.97 -4.61
N ARG A 119 -14.66 17.32 -5.43
CA ARG A 119 -14.08 16.02 -5.13
C ARG A 119 -13.13 16.09 -3.94
N VAL A 120 -12.27 17.09 -3.90
CA VAL A 120 -11.37 17.33 -2.76
C VAL A 120 -12.16 17.54 -1.48
N LYS A 121 -13.24 18.32 -1.52
CA LYS A 121 -14.11 18.57 -0.37
C LYS A 121 -14.85 17.30 0.08
N GLU A 122 -15.45 16.56 -0.86
CA GLU A 122 -16.16 15.30 -0.56
C GLU A 122 -15.21 14.26 0.06
N SER A 123 -14.04 14.06 -0.55
CA SER A 123 -13.04 13.11 -0.07
C SER A 123 -12.54 13.44 1.34
N LYS A 124 -12.28 14.71 1.65
CA LYS A 124 -11.92 15.15 3.01
C LYS A 124 -12.98 14.76 4.04
N GLY A 125 -14.26 14.98 3.74
CA GLY A 125 -15.36 14.56 4.63
C GLY A 125 -15.43 13.03 4.80
N ASN A 126 -15.06 12.25 3.78
CA ASN A 126 -15.00 10.80 3.89
C ASN A 126 -13.76 10.34 4.68
N PHE A 127 -12.63 11.02 4.56
CA PHE A 127 -11.44 10.77 5.40
C PHE A 127 -11.70 11.07 6.88
N GLU A 128 -12.45 12.14 7.18
CA GLU A 128 -12.89 12.45 8.54
C GLU A 128 -13.78 11.35 9.12
N LYS A 129 -14.80 10.89 8.37
CA LYS A 129 -15.68 9.78 8.78
C LYS A 129 -14.91 8.47 9.00
N ALA A 130 -13.86 8.25 8.23
CA ALA A 130 -12.96 7.10 8.40
C ALA A 130 -11.99 7.26 9.59
N GLY A 131 -11.91 8.43 10.23
CA GLY A 131 -10.93 8.74 11.26
C GLY A 131 -9.49 8.77 10.74
N LEU A 132 -9.30 9.22 9.49
CA LEU A 132 -8.00 9.24 8.79
C LEU A 132 -7.55 10.67 8.42
N ALA A 133 -8.27 11.71 8.88
CA ALA A 133 -7.98 13.11 8.53
C ALA A 133 -6.54 13.53 8.90
N ASP A 134 -5.99 12.99 9.98
CA ASP A 134 -4.62 13.28 10.41
C ASP A 134 -3.54 12.59 9.55
N ARG A 135 -3.94 11.66 8.67
CA ARG A 135 -3.02 10.86 7.86
C ARG A 135 -3.12 11.13 6.38
N ILE A 136 -4.23 11.68 5.93
CA ILE A 136 -4.49 11.93 4.50
C ILE A 136 -4.62 13.43 4.27
N THR A 137 -3.74 13.96 3.43
CA THR A 137 -3.78 15.36 2.99
C THR A 137 -4.32 15.42 1.57
N GLY A 138 -5.52 15.97 1.38
CA GLY A 138 -6.10 16.25 0.07
C GLY A 138 -5.64 17.61 -0.46
N LEU A 139 -5.02 17.63 -1.63
CA LEU A 139 -4.59 18.82 -2.36
C LEU A 139 -5.47 19.04 -3.58
N GLU A 140 -5.91 20.29 -3.77
CA GLU A 140 -6.64 20.73 -4.95
C GLU A 140 -5.67 21.25 -6.01
N GLY A 141 -5.88 20.87 -7.26
CA GLY A 141 -5.21 21.45 -8.40
C GLY A 141 -4.78 20.46 -9.46
N ASP A 142 -4.23 21.03 -10.53
CA ASP A 142 -3.66 20.29 -11.64
C ASP A 142 -2.46 19.44 -11.18
N ALA A 143 -2.59 18.13 -11.24
CA ALA A 143 -1.57 17.20 -10.74
C ALA A 143 -0.22 17.35 -11.46
N HIS A 144 -0.17 17.82 -12.73
CA HIS A 144 1.08 18.13 -13.43
C HIS A 144 1.90 19.25 -12.73
N LYS A 145 1.22 20.09 -11.96
CA LYS A 145 1.84 21.16 -11.17
C LYS A 145 2.01 20.77 -9.73
N VAL A 146 0.92 20.27 -9.11
CA VAL A 146 0.86 19.98 -7.67
C VAL A 146 1.82 18.84 -7.30
N ALA A 147 1.95 17.77 -8.11
CA ALA A 147 2.89 16.69 -7.83
C ALA A 147 4.36 17.14 -7.78
N LYS A 148 4.70 18.26 -8.43
CA LYS A 148 6.05 18.87 -8.34
C LYS A 148 6.35 19.39 -6.94
N THR A 149 5.35 19.83 -6.20
CA THR A 149 5.49 20.40 -4.86
C THR A 149 5.47 19.34 -3.73
N VAL A 150 5.09 18.11 -4.05
CA VAL A 150 5.10 17.01 -3.09
C VAL A 150 6.53 16.56 -2.82
N ASP A 151 6.91 16.51 -1.56
CA ASP A 151 8.26 16.11 -1.16
C ASP A 151 8.46 14.58 -1.26
N GLY A 152 9.68 14.20 -1.62
CA GLY A 152 10.17 12.82 -1.51
C GLY A 152 11.01 12.61 -0.23
N PRO A 153 11.52 11.39 -0.01
CA PRO A 153 11.34 10.22 -0.84
C PRO A 153 9.92 9.61 -0.73
N LEU A 154 9.36 9.21 -1.87
CA LEU A 154 8.08 8.50 -1.93
C LEU A 154 8.32 6.98 -1.86
N ASP A 155 7.47 6.28 -1.12
CA ASP A 155 7.50 4.82 -0.99
C ASP A 155 6.54 4.13 -1.95
N LEU A 156 5.35 4.72 -2.10
CA LEU A 156 4.28 4.21 -2.95
C LEU A 156 3.59 5.36 -3.65
N VAL A 157 3.33 5.18 -4.94
CA VAL A 157 2.54 6.12 -5.74
C VAL A 157 1.40 5.37 -6.42
N PHE A 158 0.20 5.92 -6.33
CA PHE A 158 -0.97 5.42 -7.05
C PHE A 158 -1.44 6.45 -8.08
N LEU A 159 -1.53 6.05 -9.34
CA LEU A 159 -1.96 6.89 -10.46
C LEU A 159 -3.31 6.38 -11.00
N ASP A 160 -4.36 7.15 -10.81
CA ASP A 160 -5.70 6.88 -11.32
C ASP A 160 -6.45 8.15 -11.75
N ALA A 161 -5.75 9.05 -12.42
CA ALA A 161 -6.32 10.25 -13.03
C ALA A 161 -6.66 10.03 -14.53
N GLU A 162 -6.69 11.12 -15.30
CA GLU A 162 -6.91 11.07 -16.75
C GLU A 162 -5.84 10.21 -17.46
N LYS A 163 -6.29 9.50 -18.51
CA LYS A 163 -5.44 8.56 -19.23
C LYS A 163 -4.72 9.24 -20.39
N GLY A 164 -3.45 8.85 -20.62
CA GLY A 164 -2.58 9.40 -21.66
C GLY A 164 -1.48 10.34 -21.13
N ASN A 165 -1.54 10.71 -19.84
CA ASN A 165 -0.58 11.60 -19.19
C ASN A 165 0.42 10.88 -18.26
N GLU A 166 0.42 9.55 -18.28
CA GLU A 166 1.19 8.71 -17.35
C GLU A 166 2.71 8.95 -17.48
N LEU A 167 3.21 9.24 -18.68
CA LEU A 167 4.63 9.57 -18.91
C LEU A 167 5.05 10.87 -18.24
N ASP A 168 4.19 11.89 -18.25
CA ASP A 168 4.47 13.16 -17.60
C ASP A 168 4.46 13.01 -16.08
N TYR A 169 3.45 12.31 -15.54
CA TYR A 169 3.44 11.95 -14.11
C TYR A 169 4.69 11.16 -13.72
N PHE A 170 5.05 10.15 -14.51
CA PHE A 170 6.24 9.35 -14.25
C PHE A 170 7.52 10.23 -14.22
N SER A 171 7.69 11.11 -15.20
CA SER A 171 8.87 11.99 -15.28
C SER A 171 9.04 12.89 -14.06
N THR A 172 7.91 13.34 -13.48
CA THR A 172 7.88 14.19 -12.28
C THR A 172 8.08 13.39 -10.99
N ILE A 173 7.53 12.19 -10.92
CA ILE A 173 7.41 11.40 -9.69
C ILE A 173 8.57 10.41 -9.51
N PHE A 174 9.05 9.78 -10.58
CA PHE A 174 10.09 8.76 -10.51
C PHE A 174 11.40 9.24 -9.84
N PRO A 175 11.89 10.48 -10.07
CA PRO A 175 13.05 10.99 -9.34
C PRO A 175 12.87 11.04 -7.81
N LYS A 176 11.61 11.18 -7.35
CA LYS A 176 11.24 11.23 -5.93
C LYS A 176 10.94 9.85 -5.34
N LEU A 177 10.75 8.82 -6.18
CA LEU A 177 10.50 7.45 -5.72
C LEU A 177 11.79 6.84 -5.19
N ARG A 178 11.80 6.35 -3.96
CA ARG A 178 13.00 5.69 -3.43
C ARG A 178 13.30 4.36 -4.11
N PRO A 179 14.55 3.87 -4.09
CA PRO A 179 14.84 2.47 -4.40
C PRO A 179 14.02 1.54 -3.49
N GLY A 180 13.35 0.55 -4.07
CA GLY A 180 12.39 -0.31 -3.36
C GLY A 180 10.98 0.30 -3.22
N GLY A 181 10.73 1.47 -3.80
CA GLY A 181 9.40 2.06 -3.93
C GLY A 181 8.64 1.51 -5.15
N VAL A 182 7.34 1.80 -5.22
CA VAL A 182 6.45 1.28 -6.25
C VAL A 182 5.55 2.37 -6.83
N ILE A 183 5.34 2.34 -8.14
CA ILE A 183 4.27 3.07 -8.83
C ILE A 183 3.23 2.07 -9.27
N LEU A 184 1.99 2.27 -8.86
CA LEU A 184 0.79 1.52 -9.22
C LEU A 184 -0.04 2.38 -10.17
N LEU A 185 -0.32 1.89 -11.37
CA LEU A 185 -1.15 2.58 -12.34
C LEU A 185 -2.40 1.74 -12.61
N HIS A 186 -3.58 2.33 -12.40
CA HIS A 186 -4.87 1.67 -12.61
C HIS A 186 -5.29 1.68 -14.10
N ASN A 187 -6.21 0.78 -14.48
CA ASN A 187 -6.74 0.57 -15.83
C ASN A 187 -5.69 0.17 -16.88
N ALA A 188 -4.58 -0.45 -16.48
CA ALA A 188 -3.50 -0.83 -17.41
C ALA A 188 -3.91 -1.84 -18.49
N ILE A 189 -5.02 -2.57 -18.29
CA ILE A 189 -5.61 -3.47 -19.29
C ILE A 189 -6.74 -2.78 -20.04
N LEU A 190 -7.69 -2.17 -19.33
CA LEU A 190 -8.85 -1.52 -19.94
C LEU A 190 -8.44 -0.36 -20.85
N SER A 191 -7.48 0.45 -20.42
CA SER A 191 -6.99 1.61 -21.18
C SER A 191 -5.63 1.36 -21.85
N LYS A 192 -5.26 0.10 -22.05
CA LYS A 192 -3.94 -0.31 -22.58
C LYS A 192 -3.50 0.48 -23.80
N LYS A 193 -4.41 0.71 -24.76
CA LYS A 193 -4.08 1.40 -26.02
C LYS A 193 -3.56 2.82 -25.77
N VAL A 194 -4.19 3.55 -24.87
CA VAL A 194 -3.81 4.94 -24.55
C VAL A 194 -2.54 4.96 -23.69
N MET A 195 -2.40 4.01 -22.77
CA MET A 195 -1.26 3.90 -21.86
C MET A 195 -0.05 3.18 -22.46
N GLN A 196 -0.13 2.68 -23.72
CA GLN A 196 0.94 1.88 -24.32
C GLN A 196 2.32 2.57 -24.26
N PRO A 197 2.46 3.91 -24.51
CA PRO A 197 3.75 4.58 -24.41
C PRO A 197 4.37 4.46 -23.01
N TYR A 198 3.56 4.60 -21.95
CA TYR A 198 4.01 4.42 -20.57
C TYR A 198 4.40 2.96 -20.32
N LEU A 199 3.55 1.99 -20.68
CA LEU A 199 3.79 0.57 -20.47
C LEU A 199 5.08 0.10 -21.16
N ASP A 200 5.33 0.58 -22.39
CA ASP A 200 6.55 0.29 -23.13
C ASP A 200 7.79 0.89 -22.46
N MET A 201 7.68 2.11 -21.95
CA MET A 201 8.77 2.80 -21.25
C MET A 201 9.12 2.07 -19.95
N VAL A 202 8.16 1.81 -19.06
CA VAL A 202 8.44 1.16 -17.77
C VAL A 202 8.93 -0.28 -17.93
N SER A 203 8.46 -1.01 -18.96
CA SER A 203 8.90 -2.38 -19.23
C SER A 203 10.36 -2.47 -19.69
N LYS A 204 10.90 -1.40 -20.27
CA LYS A 204 12.28 -1.32 -20.77
C LYS A 204 13.20 -0.53 -19.83
N HIS A 205 12.65 0.11 -18.78
CA HIS A 205 13.43 0.98 -17.91
C HIS A 205 14.44 0.16 -17.08
N PRO A 206 15.74 0.52 -17.08
CA PRO A 206 16.79 -0.29 -16.45
C PRO A 206 16.64 -0.42 -14.93
N GLU A 207 16.05 0.59 -14.27
CA GLU A 207 15.84 0.61 -12.83
C GLU A 207 14.48 0.03 -12.38
N ILE A 208 13.65 -0.49 -13.29
CA ILE A 208 12.29 -0.94 -12.96
C ILE A 208 12.17 -2.46 -13.16
N LEU A 209 11.45 -3.12 -12.25
CA LEU A 209 10.80 -4.40 -12.47
C LEU A 209 9.32 -4.10 -12.71
N HIS A 210 8.80 -4.51 -13.87
CA HIS A 210 7.46 -4.18 -14.30
C HIS A 210 6.63 -5.43 -14.56
N VAL A 211 5.38 -5.44 -14.06
CA VAL A 211 4.37 -6.44 -14.39
C VAL A 211 3.02 -5.76 -14.57
N VAL A 212 2.15 -6.37 -15.38
CA VAL A 212 0.73 -6.02 -15.46
C VAL A 212 -0.06 -7.16 -14.83
N LEU A 213 -0.89 -6.84 -13.83
CA LEU A 213 -1.70 -7.78 -13.08
C LEU A 213 -3.16 -7.68 -13.51
N SER A 214 -3.82 -8.83 -13.69
CA SER A 214 -5.22 -8.92 -14.15
C SER A 214 -6.06 -9.94 -13.38
N LEU A 215 -5.50 -10.62 -12.37
CA LEU A 215 -6.06 -11.83 -11.77
C LEU A 215 -7.47 -11.64 -11.16
N THR A 216 -7.70 -10.56 -10.44
CA THR A 216 -8.99 -10.23 -9.82
C THR A 216 -9.50 -8.85 -10.22
N MET A 217 -8.67 -8.07 -10.88
CA MET A 217 -8.88 -6.68 -11.22
C MET A 217 -9.13 -6.58 -12.72
N ARG A 218 -10.39 -6.47 -13.10
CA ARG A 218 -10.82 -6.41 -14.51
C ARG A 218 -10.12 -5.31 -15.30
N ASP A 219 -9.85 -4.20 -14.65
CA ASP A 219 -9.26 -3.01 -15.26
C ASP A 219 -7.73 -3.11 -15.34
N GLY A 220 -7.14 -3.93 -14.48
CA GLY A 220 -5.72 -4.25 -14.41
C GLY A 220 -4.85 -3.16 -13.81
N PHE A 221 -3.77 -3.59 -13.16
CA PHE A 221 -2.72 -2.72 -12.62
C PHE A 221 -1.41 -2.89 -13.38
N SER A 222 -0.76 -1.79 -13.73
CA SER A 222 0.68 -1.77 -13.97
C SER A 222 1.39 -1.56 -12.63
N VAL A 223 2.30 -2.47 -12.29
CA VAL A 223 3.13 -2.39 -11.09
C VAL A 223 4.57 -2.16 -11.53
N ALA A 224 5.08 -0.97 -11.29
CA ALA A 224 6.45 -0.56 -11.60
C ALA A 224 7.25 -0.42 -10.29
N PHE A 225 8.04 -1.43 -9.95
CA PHE A 225 8.87 -1.46 -8.75
C PHE A 225 10.27 -0.94 -9.06
N ARG A 226 10.72 0.12 -8.37
CA ARG A 226 12.08 0.63 -8.49
C ARG A 226 13.06 -0.30 -7.81
N LYS A 227 13.98 -0.89 -8.58
CA LYS A 227 15.01 -1.80 -8.07
C LYS A 227 15.79 -1.14 -6.93
N ARG A 228 16.14 -1.91 -5.92
CA ARG A 228 17.11 -1.48 -4.92
C ARG A 228 18.50 -1.48 -5.57
N ALA A 229 19.35 -0.53 -5.20
CA ALA A 229 20.74 -0.60 -5.61
C ALA A 229 21.31 -1.94 -5.14
N ASN A 230 22.02 -2.65 -6.02
CA ASN A 230 22.77 -3.83 -5.62
C ASN A 230 23.79 -3.37 -4.58
N VAL A 231 23.63 -3.81 -3.35
CA VAL A 231 24.68 -3.74 -2.35
C VAL A 231 25.66 -4.84 -2.77
N THR A 232 26.72 -4.44 -3.48
CA THR A 232 27.88 -5.30 -3.77
C THR A 232 28.67 -5.52 -2.51
#